data_d40631b53cd65b2d5436f31b4dca8459
#
_entry.id   d40631b53cd65b2d5436f31b4dca8459
#
_cell.length_a   1.000
_cell.length_b   1.000
_cell.length_c   1.000
_cell.angle_alpha   90.00
_cell.angle_beta   90.00
_cell.angle_gamma   90.00
#
_symmetry.space_group_name_H-M   'P 1'
#
loop_
_entity.id
_entity.type
_entity.pdbx_description
1 polymer ?
#
loop_
_entity_poly.entity_id
_entity_poly.type
_entity_poly.pdbx_seq_one_letter_code
_entity_poly.pdbx_strand_id
1 'polypeptide(L)'
;MTTSATLSFSHGVHPEYFKHLTDAKPIEQMPFAETYVLPLGQHTGAPSKALVRKGQEVRRGQMIAEPGGFVSVALHAPVDGTVTGIELVEMPNGKMGPAILLRTDPYSTQQLNLTPPTPPEEMDLKTFLISIRSEEHTSELQSRQS
;
A
#
# COMPACT_ATOMS: atom_id res chain seq x y z
N MET A 1 41.48 1.38 14.74
CA MET A 1 40.47 0.97 13.76
C MET A 1 40.20 -0.51 14.00
N THR A 2 39.17 -0.81 14.77
CA THR A 2 38.76 -2.18 15.11
C THR A 2 37.73 -2.64 14.09
N THR A 3 38.16 -3.47 13.16
CA THR A 3 37.24 -4.15 12.22
C THR A 3 36.47 -5.18 13.01
N SER A 4 35.19 -4.89 13.30
CA SER A 4 34.27 -5.88 13.84
C SER A 4 33.97 -6.89 12.73
N ALA A 5 34.57 -8.06 12.79
CA ALA A 5 34.23 -9.17 11.92
C ALA A 5 32.87 -9.70 12.36
N THR A 6 31.84 -9.31 11.64
CA THR A 6 30.48 -9.88 11.82
C THR A 6 30.52 -11.31 11.27
N LEU A 7 30.40 -12.29 12.16
CA LEU A 7 30.25 -13.69 11.78
C LEU A 7 28.88 -13.84 11.09
N SER A 8 28.89 -13.94 9.77
CA SER A 8 27.71 -14.20 8.95
C SER A 8 27.89 -15.50 8.18
N PHE A 9 26.82 -15.96 7.54
CA PHE A 9 26.85 -17.18 6.72
C PHE A 9 27.98 -17.08 5.68
N SER A 10 28.75 -18.18 5.53
CA SER A 10 29.92 -18.24 4.65
C SER A 10 29.62 -17.99 3.16
N HIS A 11 28.35 -17.87 2.79
CA HIS A 11 27.87 -17.68 1.41
C HIS A 11 26.82 -16.58 1.26
N GLY A 12 26.76 -15.61 2.18
CA GLY A 12 25.83 -14.48 2.11
C GLY A 12 26.48 -13.24 1.49
N VAL A 13 25.72 -12.51 0.68
CA VAL A 13 26.07 -11.15 0.24
C VAL A 13 25.51 -10.18 1.26
N HIS A 14 26.37 -9.37 1.88
CA HIS A 14 25.97 -8.35 2.86
C HIS A 14 26.23 -6.96 2.26
N PRO A 15 25.24 -6.38 1.56
CA PRO A 15 25.35 -5.00 1.10
C PRO A 15 25.43 -4.04 2.28
N GLU A 16 26.09 -2.92 2.10
CA GLU A 16 26.10 -1.85 3.08
C GLU A 16 24.69 -1.32 3.30
N TYR A 17 24.30 -1.08 4.55
CA TYR A 17 22.97 -0.64 4.91
C TYR A 17 22.69 0.82 4.60
N PHE A 18 23.70 1.66 4.47
CA PHE A 18 23.61 3.11 4.24
C PHE A 18 22.65 3.86 5.17
N LYS A 19 22.23 3.26 6.28
CA LYS A 19 21.29 3.85 7.24
C LYS A 19 21.78 5.16 7.84
N HIS A 20 23.10 5.32 7.95
CA HIS A 20 23.76 6.55 8.42
C HIS A 20 23.39 7.78 7.57
N LEU A 21 22.84 7.61 6.36
CA LEU A 21 22.39 8.70 5.51
C LEU A 21 21.05 9.27 5.96
N THR A 22 20.26 8.49 6.71
CA THR A 22 18.87 8.83 7.06
C THR A 22 18.51 8.67 8.53
N ASP A 23 19.32 7.97 9.33
CA ASP A 23 18.99 7.64 10.73
C ASP A 23 18.85 8.86 11.66
N ALA A 24 19.56 9.95 11.34
CA ALA A 24 19.50 11.21 12.08
C ALA A 24 18.55 12.26 11.45
N LYS A 25 17.86 11.92 10.34
CA LYS A 25 16.95 12.85 9.69
C LYS A 25 15.55 12.75 10.29
N PRO A 26 14.83 13.90 10.44
CA PRO A 26 13.45 13.86 10.87
C PRO A 26 12.57 13.16 9.82
N ILE A 27 11.47 12.57 10.27
CA ILE A 27 10.45 12.01 9.38
C ILE A 27 9.73 13.18 8.71
N GLU A 28 9.73 13.19 7.39
CA GLU A 28 9.06 14.22 6.58
C GLU A 28 7.78 13.65 5.97
N GLN A 29 6.72 14.46 5.95
CA GLN A 29 5.49 14.10 5.24
C GLN A 29 5.64 14.47 3.77
N MET A 30 5.45 13.49 2.89
CA MET A 30 5.41 13.73 1.45
C MET A 30 4.09 14.44 1.09
N PRO A 31 4.11 15.52 0.28
CA PRO A 31 2.90 16.13 -0.23
C PRO A 31 2.11 15.15 -1.11
N PHE A 32 0.80 15.32 -1.15
CA PHE A 32 -0.04 14.50 -2.02
C PHE A 32 0.33 14.73 -3.48
N ALA A 33 0.49 13.64 -4.23
CA ALA A 33 0.68 13.71 -5.68
C ALA A 33 -0.65 14.04 -6.39
N GLU A 34 -0.56 14.63 -7.58
CA GLU A 34 -1.75 14.91 -8.39
C GLU A 34 -2.43 13.62 -8.89
N THR A 35 -1.62 12.60 -9.20
CA THR A 35 -2.11 11.32 -9.72
C THR A 35 -1.43 10.15 -9.03
N TYR A 36 -2.20 9.07 -8.85
CA TYR A 36 -1.74 7.81 -8.30
C TYR A 36 -2.03 6.67 -9.26
N VAL A 37 -1.06 5.79 -9.38
CA VAL A 37 -1.19 4.52 -10.10
C VAL A 37 -1.17 3.41 -9.05
N LEU A 38 -2.28 2.69 -8.92
CA LEU A 38 -2.50 1.69 -7.89
C LEU A 38 -2.59 0.30 -8.54
N PRO A 39 -1.47 -0.41 -8.69
CA PRO A 39 -1.48 -1.75 -9.28
C PRO A 39 -2.33 -2.73 -8.45
N LEU A 40 -3.13 -3.56 -9.11
CA LEU A 40 -3.94 -4.57 -8.44
C LEU A 40 -3.12 -5.78 -7.95
N GLY A 41 -1.88 -5.94 -8.44
CA GLY A 41 -0.96 -7.00 -8.08
C GLY A 41 0.25 -6.51 -7.29
N GLN A 42 0.05 -5.76 -6.20
CA GLN A 42 1.14 -5.25 -5.33
C GLN A 42 1.66 -6.29 -4.33
N HIS A 43 1.03 -7.42 -4.21
CA HIS A 43 1.32 -8.47 -3.23
C HIS A 43 1.52 -9.82 -3.90
N THR A 44 2.09 -10.78 -3.17
CA THR A 44 2.17 -12.17 -3.62
C THR A 44 0.78 -12.81 -3.60
N GLY A 45 0.44 -13.54 -4.65
CA GLY A 45 -0.85 -14.23 -4.78
C GLY A 45 -1.72 -13.68 -5.90
N ALA A 46 -3.04 -13.90 -5.79
CA ALA A 46 -3.98 -13.45 -6.81
C ALA A 46 -4.13 -11.92 -6.79
N PRO A 47 -4.09 -11.24 -7.94
CA PRO A 47 -4.36 -9.81 -7.99
C PRO A 47 -5.72 -9.46 -7.38
N SER A 48 -5.82 -8.29 -6.77
CA SER A 48 -7.08 -7.75 -6.24
C SER A 48 -8.04 -7.47 -7.39
N LYS A 49 -9.35 -7.49 -7.09
CA LYS A 49 -10.41 -7.18 -8.05
C LYS A 49 -10.93 -5.78 -7.81
N ALA A 50 -10.86 -4.91 -8.81
CA ALA A 50 -11.35 -3.56 -8.70
C ALA A 50 -12.86 -3.52 -8.42
N LEU A 51 -13.27 -2.71 -7.43
CA LEU A 51 -14.67 -2.43 -7.09
C LEU A 51 -15.15 -1.11 -7.67
N VAL A 52 -14.24 -0.32 -8.21
CA VAL A 52 -14.50 1.03 -8.72
C VAL A 52 -14.46 1.05 -10.24
N ARG A 53 -15.03 2.10 -10.83
CA ARG A 53 -15.07 2.34 -12.26
C ARG A 53 -14.61 3.75 -12.61
N LYS A 54 -14.23 3.96 -13.87
CA LYS A 54 -13.85 5.27 -14.40
C LYS A 54 -14.93 6.33 -14.11
N GLY A 55 -14.51 7.50 -13.65
CA GLY A 55 -15.37 8.61 -13.27
C GLY A 55 -15.95 8.53 -11.86
N GLN A 56 -15.70 7.46 -11.12
CA GLN A 56 -16.18 7.31 -9.75
C GLN A 56 -15.32 8.13 -8.80
N GLU A 57 -15.98 8.88 -7.91
CA GLU A 57 -15.32 9.55 -6.78
C GLU A 57 -15.08 8.55 -5.66
N VAL A 58 -13.93 8.66 -5.03
CA VAL A 58 -13.51 7.84 -3.89
C VAL A 58 -12.97 8.72 -2.78
N ARG A 59 -13.08 8.23 -1.56
CA ARG A 59 -12.54 8.91 -0.37
C ARG A 59 -11.30 8.20 0.12
N ARG A 60 -10.40 8.94 0.71
CA ARG A 60 -9.19 8.42 1.34
C ARG A 60 -9.55 7.36 2.39
N GLY A 61 -8.93 6.17 2.31
CA GLY A 61 -9.25 5.01 3.14
C GLY A 61 -10.40 4.14 2.62
N GLN A 62 -11.14 4.57 1.59
CA GLN A 62 -12.20 3.76 1.00
C GLN A 62 -11.63 2.54 0.28
N MET A 63 -12.20 1.35 0.50
CA MET A 63 -11.84 0.15 -0.25
C MET A 63 -12.21 0.33 -1.74
N ILE A 64 -11.21 0.19 -2.61
CA ILE A 64 -11.33 0.35 -4.06
C ILE A 64 -11.09 -0.94 -4.82
N ALA A 65 -10.52 -1.95 -4.17
CA ALA A 65 -10.42 -3.30 -4.70
C ALA A 65 -10.50 -4.33 -3.58
N GLU A 66 -11.20 -5.44 -3.85
CA GLU A 66 -11.33 -6.57 -2.93
C GLU A 66 -10.25 -7.62 -3.19
N PRO A 67 -9.96 -8.51 -2.21
CA PRO A 67 -9.05 -9.63 -2.43
C PRO A 67 -9.50 -10.52 -3.59
N GLY A 68 -8.59 -10.85 -4.51
CA GLY A 68 -8.87 -11.69 -5.67
C GLY A 68 -8.85 -13.20 -5.39
N GLY A 69 -8.35 -13.62 -4.23
CA GLY A 69 -8.21 -15.01 -3.84
C GLY A 69 -7.84 -15.18 -2.36
N PHE A 70 -7.52 -16.41 -1.95
CA PHE A 70 -7.15 -16.71 -0.56
C PHE A 70 -5.88 -15.98 -0.12
N VAL A 71 -4.86 -15.93 -0.99
CA VAL A 71 -3.65 -15.13 -0.78
C VAL A 71 -3.81 -13.87 -1.64
N SER A 72 -4.42 -12.87 -1.08
CA SER A 72 -4.69 -11.57 -1.71
C SER A 72 -5.13 -10.59 -0.63
N VAL A 73 -5.01 -9.29 -0.90
CA VAL A 73 -5.40 -8.23 0.03
C VAL A 73 -6.27 -7.17 -0.65
N ALA A 74 -7.04 -6.46 0.14
CA ALA A 74 -7.81 -5.32 -0.33
C ALA A 74 -6.89 -4.13 -0.65
N LEU A 75 -7.31 -3.27 -1.57
CA LEU A 75 -6.69 -1.97 -1.81
C LEU A 75 -7.62 -0.86 -1.37
N HIS A 76 -7.04 0.16 -0.75
CA HIS A 76 -7.75 1.35 -0.30
C HIS A 76 -7.23 2.59 -1.03
N ALA A 77 -8.10 3.58 -1.21
CA ALA A 77 -7.72 4.82 -1.85
C ALA A 77 -6.76 5.63 -0.94
N PRO A 78 -5.57 6.03 -1.43
CA PRO A 78 -4.62 6.80 -0.65
C PRO A 78 -5.03 8.26 -0.49
N VAL A 79 -5.94 8.74 -1.31
CA VAL A 79 -6.43 10.12 -1.35
C VAL A 79 -7.92 10.19 -1.69
N ASP A 80 -8.56 11.31 -1.37
CA ASP A 80 -9.82 11.69 -1.96
C ASP A 80 -9.58 12.07 -3.41
N GLY A 81 -10.39 11.55 -4.32
CA GLY A 81 -10.18 11.82 -5.73
C GLY A 81 -11.15 11.10 -6.66
N THR A 82 -10.86 11.16 -7.94
CA THR A 82 -11.67 10.56 -8.99
C THR A 82 -10.87 9.50 -9.74
N VAL A 83 -11.47 8.34 -9.94
CA VAL A 83 -10.90 7.26 -10.74
C VAL A 83 -10.89 7.69 -12.22
N THR A 84 -9.72 7.86 -12.80
CA THR A 84 -9.57 8.26 -14.20
C THR A 84 -9.61 7.08 -15.17
N GLY A 85 -9.29 5.89 -14.68
CA GLY A 85 -9.33 4.65 -15.48
C GLY A 85 -8.85 3.44 -14.72
N ILE A 86 -8.99 2.28 -15.35
CA ILE A 86 -8.34 1.03 -14.97
C ILE A 86 -7.62 0.55 -16.23
N GLU A 87 -6.30 0.55 -16.19
CA GLU A 87 -5.47 0.35 -17.38
C GLU A 87 -4.32 -0.62 -17.07
N LEU A 88 -3.73 -1.17 -18.14
CA LEU A 88 -2.50 -1.95 -18.02
C LEU A 88 -1.32 -0.99 -17.90
N VAL A 89 -0.54 -1.16 -16.85
CA VAL A 89 0.68 -0.39 -16.59
C VAL A 89 1.88 -1.30 -16.46
N GLU A 90 3.05 -0.78 -16.71
CA GLU A 90 4.29 -1.50 -16.45
C GLU A 90 4.52 -1.62 -14.95
N MET A 91 4.70 -2.84 -14.49
CA MET A 91 4.95 -3.18 -13.10
C MET A 91 6.45 -3.19 -12.81
N PRO A 92 6.88 -3.05 -11.54
CA PRO A 92 8.30 -3.09 -11.18
C PRO A 92 9.04 -4.37 -11.61
N ASN A 93 8.31 -5.45 -11.88
CA ASN A 93 8.85 -6.71 -12.40
C ASN A 93 8.98 -6.76 -13.94
N GLY A 94 8.78 -5.65 -14.64
CA GLY A 94 8.84 -5.52 -16.10
C GLY A 94 7.66 -6.14 -16.84
N LYS A 95 6.60 -6.58 -16.15
CA LYS A 95 5.39 -7.13 -16.77
C LYS A 95 4.28 -6.09 -16.77
N MET A 96 3.40 -6.16 -17.75
CA MET A 96 2.17 -5.37 -17.76
C MET A 96 1.16 -5.96 -16.79
N GLY A 97 0.54 -5.10 -15.97
CA GLY A 97 -0.48 -5.49 -15.02
C GLY A 97 -1.58 -4.44 -14.87
N PRO A 98 -2.81 -4.84 -14.50
CA PRO A 98 -3.89 -3.89 -14.32
C PRO A 98 -3.66 -3.01 -13.08
N ALA A 99 -3.96 -1.72 -13.23
CA ALA A 99 -3.88 -0.71 -12.18
C ALA A 99 -5.08 0.23 -12.22
N ILE A 100 -5.48 0.71 -11.05
CA ILE A 100 -6.45 1.78 -10.90
C ILE A 100 -5.69 3.11 -10.99
N LEU A 101 -6.11 3.98 -11.88
CA LEU A 101 -5.58 5.34 -12.01
C LEU A 101 -6.50 6.29 -11.24
N LEU A 102 -5.93 7.04 -10.31
CA LEU A 102 -6.65 7.95 -9.42
C LEU A 102 -6.05 9.36 -9.54
N ARG A 103 -6.91 10.35 -9.77
CA ARG A 103 -6.53 11.76 -9.71
C ARG A 103 -7.03 12.36 -8.40
N THR A 104 -6.12 13.00 -7.67
CA THR A 104 -6.41 13.64 -6.39
C THR A 104 -7.39 14.80 -6.57
N ASP A 105 -8.33 14.94 -5.64
CA ASP A 105 -9.15 16.14 -5.53
C ASP A 105 -8.34 17.25 -4.81
N PRO A 106 -7.96 18.33 -5.53
CA PRO A 106 -7.15 19.39 -4.95
C PRO A 106 -7.90 20.25 -3.91
N TYR A 107 -9.23 20.13 -3.85
CA TYR A 107 -10.07 20.90 -2.93
C TYR A 107 -10.46 20.10 -1.67
N SER A 108 -10.14 18.82 -1.61
CA SER A 108 -10.41 18.00 -0.44
C SER A 108 -9.40 18.25 0.68
N THR A 109 -9.88 18.18 1.91
CA THR A 109 -9.02 18.21 3.12
C THR A 109 -8.20 16.92 3.30
N GLN A 110 -8.43 15.90 2.49
CA GLN A 110 -7.77 14.60 2.54
C GLN A 110 -7.88 13.92 3.91
N GLN A 111 -9.02 14.10 4.59
CA GLN A 111 -9.26 13.45 5.87
C GLN A 111 -9.35 11.94 5.69
N LEU A 112 -8.64 11.21 6.54
CA LEU A 112 -8.67 9.76 6.53
C LEU A 112 -9.96 9.25 7.19
N ASN A 113 -10.83 8.65 6.39
CA ASN A 113 -12.06 8.01 6.85
C ASN A 113 -11.81 6.51 7.00
N LEU A 114 -11.22 6.12 8.13
CA LEU A 114 -11.14 4.72 8.50
C LEU A 114 -12.41 4.33 9.26
N THR A 115 -13.05 3.26 8.81
CA THR A 115 -14.05 2.58 9.65
C THR A 115 -13.30 2.00 10.86
N PRO A 116 -13.72 2.27 12.10
CA PRO A 116 -13.10 1.66 13.26
C PRO A 116 -13.06 0.14 13.08
N PRO A 117 -11.96 -0.52 13.40
CA PRO A 117 -11.90 -1.97 13.31
C PRO A 117 -12.94 -2.59 14.26
N THR A 118 -13.65 -3.60 13.78
CA THR A 118 -14.51 -4.42 14.65
C THR A 118 -13.61 -5.07 15.71
N PRO A 119 -14.00 -5.07 17.00
CA PRO A 119 -13.22 -5.71 18.04
C PRO A 119 -12.93 -7.19 17.69
N PRO A 120 -11.70 -7.69 17.93
CA PRO A 120 -11.34 -9.07 17.58
C PRO A 120 -12.26 -10.14 18.18
N GLU A 121 -12.85 -9.84 19.33
CA GLU A 121 -13.79 -10.72 20.04
C GLU A 121 -15.12 -10.91 19.31
N GLU A 122 -15.47 -9.99 18.42
CA GLU A 122 -16.69 -10.03 17.62
C GLU A 122 -16.47 -10.59 16.20
N MET A 123 -15.21 -10.94 15.86
CA MET A 123 -14.85 -11.46 14.55
C MET A 123 -14.72 -12.98 14.56
N ASP A 124 -15.19 -13.63 13.49
CA ASP A 124 -14.75 -14.99 13.20
C ASP A 124 -13.28 -15.01 12.73
N LEU A 125 -12.61 -16.13 12.91
CA LEU A 125 -11.17 -16.28 12.61
C LEU A 125 -10.81 -15.86 11.18
N LYS A 126 -11.69 -16.18 10.21
CA LYS A 126 -11.45 -15.85 8.80
C LYS A 126 -11.51 -14.33 8.56
N THR A 127 -12.52 -13.66 9.10
CA THR A 127 -12.67 -12.20 9.03
C THR A 127 -11.54 -11.51 9.74
N PHE A 128 -11.12 -12.00 10.93
CA PHE A 128 -9.97 -11.49 11.64
C PHE A 128 -8.68 -11.59 10.84
N LEU A 129 -8.39 -12.73 10.22
CA LEU A 129 -7.20 -12.91 9.37
C LEU A 129 -7.23 -12.01 8.12
N ILE A 130 -8.41 -11.76 7.55
CA ILE A 130 -8.55 -10.84 6.42
C ILE A 130 -8.32 -9.40 6.86
N SER A 131 -8.83 -8.99 8.02
CA SER A 131 -8.65 -7.63 8.55
C SER A 131 -7.19 -7.32 8.82
N ILE A 132 -6.46 -8.22 9.48
CA ILE A 132 -5.01 -8.06 9.73
C ILE A 132 -4.25 -7.90 8.41
N ARG A 133 -4.54 -8.69 7.38
CA ARG A 133 -3.89 -8.57 6.07
C ARG A 133 -4.16 -7.23 5.40
N SER A 134 -5.39 -6.73 5.51
CA SER A 134 -5.75 -5.39 4.99
C SER A 134 -5.05 -4.28 5.77
N GLU A 135 -4.91 -4.42 7.07
CA GLU A 135 -4.26 -3.43 7.94
C GLU A 135 -2.75 -3.38 7.73
N GLU A 136 -2.07 -4.49 7.51
CA GLU A 136 -0.64 -4.48 7.18
C GLU A 136 -0.37 -3.66 5.92
N HIS A 137 -1.17 -3.77 4.89
CA HIS A 137 -1.03 -2.93 3.70
C HIS A 137 -1.40 -1.48 3.93
N THR A 138 -2.40 -1.22 4.76
CA THR A 138 -2.79 0.16 5.11
C THR A 138 -1.72 0.80 5.99
N SER A 139 -1.10 0.05 6.90
CA SER A 139 -0.03 0.53 7.76
C SER A 139 1.27 0.79 7.00
N GLU A 140 1.61 0.01 5.99
CA GLU A 140 2.75 0.30 5.12
C GLU A 140 2.55 1.59 4.30
N LEU A 141 1.34 1.83 3.81
CA LEU A 141 1.01 3.09 3.14
C LEU A 141 0.99 4.27 4.12
N GLN A 142 0.53 4.06 5.36
CA GLN A 142 0.55 5.07 6.41
C GLN A 142 1.97 5.35 6.92
N SER A 143 2.82 4.34 7.08
CA SER A 143 4.20 4.53 7.51
C SER A 143 5.08 5.24 6.47
N ARG A 144 4.66 5.22 5.20
CA ARG A 144 5.29 6.01 4.14
C ARG A 144 4.73 7.42 4.02
N GLN A 145 3.64 7.74 4.74
CA GLN A 145 2.98 9.04 4.77
C GLN A 145 3.07 9.77 6.12
N SER A 146 3.68 9.13 7.16
CA SER A 146 3.90 9.75 8.48
C SER A 146 5.32 10.31 8.64
#